data_68b54708c2ce9bc2b0028fab5bf292ab
#
_entry.id   68b54708c2ce9bc2b0028fab5bf292ab
#
_cell.length_a   1.000
_cell.length_b   1.000
_cell.length_c   1.000
_cell.angle_alpha   90.00
_cell.angle_beta   90.00
_cell.angle_gamma   90.00
#
_symmetry.space_group_name_H-M   'P 1'
#
loop_
_entity.id
_entity.type
_entity.pdbx_description
1 polymer ?
#
loop_
_entity_poly.entity_id
_entity_poly.type
_entity_poly.pdbx_seq_one_letter_code
_entity_poly.pdbx_strand_id
1 'polypeptide(L)' 'MAKTKPVVKTLSDKLAKVNESFTINMYDNGFMIEVGGRDHEDEWKTAKIMVTTVEELLTLVKEATELDRDN' A
#
# COMPACT_ATOMS: atom_id res chain seq x y z
N MET A 1 17.60 -4.38 -19.53
CA MET A 1 17.40 -4.07 -19.14
C MET A 1 17.19 -4.00 -18.25
N ALA A 2 17.16 -4.08 -17.91
CA ALA A 2 17.06 -3.79 -17.17
C ALA A 2 16.59 -3.97 -16.38
N LYS A 3 16.56 -4.23 -15.86
CA LYS A 3 16.10 -4.23 -15.11
C LYS A 3 15.83 -3.90 -14.20
N THR A 4 15.78 -4.06 -14.58
CA THR A 4 15.58 -3.25 -13.60
C THR A 4 14.94 -3.75 -12.45
N LYS A 5 15.16 -3.28 -11.37
CA LYS A 5 14.62 -3.79 -10.25
C LYS A 5 13.20 -3.45 -10.14
N PRO A 6 12.39 -4.36 -9.80
CA PRO A 6 10.98 -4.09 -9.73
C PRO A 6 10.70 -3.11 -8.62
N VAL A 7 9.91 -2.16 -8.93
CA VAL A 7 9.32 -1.34 -7.92
C VAL A 7 8.19 -2.14 -7.33
N VAL A 8 8.17 -2.26 -6.03
CA VAL A 8 7.13 -3.02 -5.39
C VAL A 8 5.90 -2.14 -5.32
N LYS A 9 4.98 -2.34 -6.24
CA LYS A 9 3.74 -1.59 -6.27
C LYS A 9 2.63 -2.43 -5.70
N THR A 10 2.81 -2.82 -4.46
CA THR A 10 1.93 -3.79 -3.85
C THR A 10 0.52 -3.26 -3.64
N LEU A 11 0.39 -1.99 -3.30
CA LEU A 11 -0.94 -1.42 -3.09
C LEU A 11 -1.70 -1.29 -4.39
N SER A 12 -1.03 -0.84 -5.46
CA SER A 12 -1.73 -0.67 -6.73
C SER A 12 -2.13 -2.00 -7.34
N ASP A 13 -1.45 -3.09 -6.97
CA ASP A 13 -1.87 -4.42 -7.39
C ASP A 13 -3.15 -4.84 -6.69
N LYS A 14 -3.36 -4.38 -5.47
CA LYS A 14 -4.51 -4.80 -4.68
C LYS A 14 -5.66 -3.82 -4.73
N LEU A 15 -5.37 -2.54 -4.88
CA LEU A 15 -6.40 -1.50 -4.78
C LEU A 15 -6.30 -0.56 -5.96
N ALA A 16 -7.46 -0.19 -6.51
CA ALA A 16 -7.54 0.85 -7.53
C ALA A 16 -7.75 2.21 -6.90
N LYS A 17 -8.45 2.25 -5.77
CA LYS A 17 -8.74 3.48 -5.05
C LYS A 17 -8.52 3.24 -3.57
N VAL A 18 -8.18 4.28 -2.84
CA VAL A 18 -7.91 4.16 -1.41
C VAL A 18 -8.80 5.10 -0.63
N ASN A 19 -9.01 4.75 0.63
CA ASN A 19 -9.70 5.61 1.57
C ASN A 19 -8.86 6.83 1.88
N GLU A 20 -9.48 7.79 2.55
CA GLU A 20 -8.76 9.01 2.90
C GLU A 20 -7.77 8.81 4.05
N SER A 21 -7.83 7.69 4.73
CA SER A 21 -6.91 7.43 5.84
C SER A 21 -6.47 5.97 5.81
N PHE A 22 -5.34 5.72 6.44
CA PHE A 22 -4.84 4.35 6.59
C PHE A 22 -4.10 4.26 7.92
N THR A 23 -3.81 3.03 8.33
CA THR A 23 -3.22 2.77 9.64
C THR A 23 -1.84 2.13 9.47
N ILE A 24 -0.89 2.56 10.29
CA ILE A 24 0.42 1.95 10.36
C ILE A 24 0.62 1.43 11.77
N ASN A 25 0.91 0.14 11.88
CA ASN A 25 1.20 -0.49 13.17
C ASN A 25 2.68 -0.80 13.23
N MET A 26 3.30 -0.51 14.35
CA MET A 26 4.72 -0.76 14.54
C MET A 26 4.92 -1.96 15.43
N TYR A 27 5.77 -2.86 14.99
CA TYR A 27 6.14 -4.05 15.73
C TYR A 27 7.64 -4.07 15.95
N ASP A 28 8.11 -4.94 16.83
CA ASP A 28 9.54 -4.99 17.15
C ASP A 28 10.40 -5.27 15.92
N ASN A 29 9.88 -6.05 14.99
CA ASN A 29 10.67 -6.48 13.84
C ASN A 29 10.07 -6.04 12.52
N GLY A 30 9.25 -5.02 12.52
CA GLY A 30 8.70 -4.55 11.24
C GLY A 30 7.51 -3.64 11.43
N PHE A 31 6.86 -3.35 10.32
CA PHE A 31 5.69 -2.48 10.29
C PHE A 31 4.61 -3.13 9.47
N MET A 32 3.36 -2.86 9.80
CA MET A 32 2.24 -3.27 8.97
C MET A 32 1.45 -2.04 8.58
N ILE A 33 1.23 -1.88 7.28
CA ILE A 33 0.35 -0.82 6.79
C ILE A 33 -0.97 -1.45 6.38
N GLU A 34 -2.05 -0.84 6.81
CA GLU A 34 -3.39 -1.32 6.54
C GLU A 34 -4.15 -0.23 5.82
N VAL A 35 -4.52 -0.50 4.56
CA VAL A 35 -5.15 0.49 3.69
C VAL A 35 -6.44 -0.09 3.16
N GLY A 36 -7.54 0.61 3.37
CA GLY A 36 -8.83 0.22 2.83
C GLY A 36 -9.14 0.99 1.58
N GLY A 37 -9.99 0.42 0.72
CA GLY A 37 -10.39 1.08 -0.49
C GLY A 37 -11.17 0.17 -1.40
N ARG A 38 -11.09 0.41 -2.70
CA ARG A 38 -11.78 -0.40 -3.71
C ARG A 38 -10.75 -1.08 -4.59
N ASP A 39 -10.98 -2.34 -4.89
CA ASP A 39 -10.08 -3.06 -5.77
C ASP A 39 -10.43 -2.77 -7.23
N HIS A 40 -9.78 -3.48 -8.16
CA HIS A 40 -9.97 -3.22 -9.58
C HIS A 40 -11.32 -3.69 -10.09
N GLU A 41 -12.07 -4.39 -9.26
CA GLU A 41 -13.43 -4.81 -9.58
C GLU A 41 -14.46 -3.97 -8.85
N ASP A 42 -14.01 -2.85 -8.27
CA ASP A 42 -14.86 -1.88 -7.58
C ASP A 42 -15.51 -2.46 -6.33
N GLU A 43 -14.85 -3.42 -5.70
CA GLU A 43 -15.32 -4.01 -4.45
C GLU A 43 -14.46 -3.51 -3.31
N TRP A 44 -15.08 -3.33 -2.14
CA TRP A 44 -14.37 -2.89 -0.96
C TRP A 44 -13.35 -3.94 -0.53
N LYS A 45 -12.16 -3.49 -0.24
CA LYS A 45 -11.09 -4.39 0.17
C LYS A 45 -10.13 -3.68 1.10
N THR A 46 -9.55 -4.43 2.02
CA THR A 46 -8.50 -3.90 2.90
C THR A 46 -7.21 -4.64 2.59
N ALA A 47 -6.15 -3.88 2.32
CA ALA A 47 -4.83 -4.43 2.09
C ALA A 47 -4.02 -4.30 3.37
N LYS A 48 -3.45 -5.41 3.83
CA LYS A 48 -2.56 -5.44 4.99
C LYS A 48 -1.22 -5.93 4.53
N ILE A 49 -0.21 -5.10 4.62
CA ILE A 49 1.10 -5.41 4.07
C ILE A 49 2.16 -5.23 5.15
N MET A 50 2.95 -6.27 5.37
CA MET A 50 4.05 -6.23 6.31
C MET A 50 5.33 -5.85 5.59
N VAL A 51 6.10 -4.97 6.20
CA VAL A 51 7.41 -4.60 5.69
C VAL A 51 8.39 -4.59 6.86
N THR A 52 9.67 -4.72 6.54
CA THR A 52 10.69 -4.82 7.60
C THR A 52 11.56 -3.59 7.71
N THR A 53 11.48 -2.66 6.74
CA THR A 53 12.31 -1.47 6.77
C THR A 53 11.45 -0.23 6.59
N VAL A 54 11.97 0.89 7.07
CA VAL A 54 11.30 2.17 6.90
C VAL A 54 11.23 2.55 5.43
N GLU A 55 12.26 2.22 4.67
CA GLU A 55 12.27 2.54 3.25
C GLU A 55 11.11 1.86 2.52
N GLU A 56 10.86 0.59 2.85
CA GLU A 56 9.75 -0.12 2.26
C GLU A 56 8.43 0.49 2.69
N LEU A 57 8.33 0.84 3.98
CA LEU A 57 7.12 1.46 4.49
C LEU A 57 6.84 2.78 3.78
N LEU A 58 7.86 3.61 3.59
CA LEU A 58 7.68 4.88 2.92
C LEU A 58 7.28 4.71 1.47
N THR A 59 7.77 3.66 0.82
CA THR A 59 7.36 3.35 -0.54
C THR A 59 5.85 3.08 -0.60
N LEU A 60 5.34 2.32 0.36
CA LEU A 60 3.91 2.02 0.40
C LEU A 60 3.10 3.25 0.76
N VAL A 61 3.58 4.08 1.67
CA VAL A 61 2.90 5.32 2.01
C VAL A 61 2.81 6.22 0.78
N LYS A 62 3.91 6.34 0.06
CA LYS A 62 3.91 7.16 -1.14
C LYS A 62 2.93 6.61 -2.17
N GLU A 63 2.92 5.30 -2.36
CA GLU A 63 2.01 4.67 -3.29
C GLU A 63 0.55 4.94 -2.89
N ALA A 64 0.26 4.83 -1.59
CA ALA A 64 -1.10 5.09 -1.10
C ALA A 64 -1.53 6.53 -1.39
N THR A 65 -0.61 7.47 -1.26
CA THR A 65 -0.96 8.86 -1.48
C THR A 65 -1.11 9.20 -2.96
N GLU A 66 -0.60 8.35 -3.84
CA GLU A 66 -0.68 8.59 -5.28
C GLU A 66 -1.85 7.90 -5.94
N LEU A 67 -2.49 6.96 -5.26
CA LEU A 67 -3.67 6.31 -5.81
C LEU A 67 -4.89 7.23 -5.69
N ASP A 68 -5.87 6.98 -6.55
CA ASP A 68 -7.09 7.75 -6.50
C ASP A 68 -7.83 7.51 -5.19
N ARG A 69 -8.51 8.54 -4.69
CA ARG A 69 -9.32 8.42 -3.49
C ARG A 69 -10.67 7.88 -3.83
N ASP A 70 -11.21 7.09 -2.92
CA ASP A 70 -12.54 6.50 -3.09
C ASP A 70 -13.64 7.46 -2.65
N ASN A 71 -13.31 8.58 -2.04
CA ASN A 71 -14.34 9.53 -1.58
C ASN A 71 -14.42 10.79 -2.43
#